data_42e74c9d8f848fdb9ad7d4aba5081cc6
#
_entry.id   42e74c9d8f848fdb9ad7d4aba5081cc6
#
_cell.length_a   1.000
_cell.length_b   1.000
_cell.length_c   1.000
_cell.angle_alpha   90.00
_cell.angle_beta   90.00
_cell.angle_gamma   90.00
#
_symmetry.space_group_name_H-M   'P 1'
#
loop_
_entity.id
_entity.type
_entity.pdbx_description
1 polymer ?
#
loop_
_entity_poly.entity_id
_entity_poly.type
_entity_poly.pdbx_seq_one_letter_code
_entity_poly.pdbx_strand_id
1 'polypeptide(L)'
;MSEFSPQPQSGTAPASLGQRFDYLRGFVQRQYLPIILGLVIVLPIGAINALSSPKTYTASSTMTIESRKGPLDEPGRAAPLDMAWFETNLQNLRSVNVLGYVVKQLNLANDPEFLRSDKGPLDRLLSRWSFAAAKSEAERTNLAVALVANGIRAQRIGQSYMIRIDFSGRDPELATKIANEMVNAYIADQMN
;
A
#
# COMPACT_ATOMS: atom_id res chain seq x y z
N MET A 1 -36.12 -73.44 3.46
CA MET A 1 -35.74 -72.71 4.68
C MET A 1 -34.23 -72.39 4.56
N SER A 2 -33.93 -71.30 4.05
CA SER A 2 -32.52 -70.76 3.92
C SER A 2 -32.35 -69.57 4.84
N GLU A 3 -31.55 -69.79 5.89
CA GLU A 3 -31.21 -68.80 6.86
C GLU A 3 -30.32 -67.69 6.21
N PHE A 4 -30.86 -66.54 6.21
CA PHE A 4 -30.13 -65.29 5.80
C PHE A 4 -29.42 -64.79 7.03
N SER A 5 -28.10 -65.03 7.11
CA SER A 5 -27.22 -64.40 8.14
C SER A 5 -26.81 -63.00 7.68
N PRO A 6 -27.11 -61.94 8.43
CA PRO A 6 -26.60 -60.61 8.12
C PRO A 6 -25.12 -60.53 8.45
N GLN A 7 -24.30 -60.16 7.47
CA GLN A 7 -22.90 -59.79 7.68
C GLN A 7 -22.79 -58.49 8.49
N PRO A 8 -21.88 -58.42 9.48
CA PRO A 8 -21.63 -57.19 10.18
C PRO A 8 -20.90 -56.19 9.26
N GLN A 9 -21.56 -55.09 9.02
CA GLN A 9 -20.90 -53.92 8.38
C GLN A 9 -19.78 -53.43 9.30
N SER A 10 -18.53 -53.54 8.84
CA SER A 10 -17.35 -52.94 9.46
C SER A 10 -17.46 -51.42 9.36
N GLY A 11 -18.07 -50.82 10.38
CA GLY A 11 -18.05 -49.36 10.57
C GLY A 11 -16.61 -48.91 10.68
N THR A 12 -16.15 -48.15 9.73
CA THR A 12 -14.90 -47.41 9.82
C THR A 12 -15.01 -46.40 10.95
N ALA A 13 -14.54 -46.81 12.13
CA ALA A 13 -14.40 -45.88 13.26
C ALA A 13 -13.47 -44.70 12.85
N PRO A 14 -13.83 -43.50 13.19
CA PRO A 14 -12.96 -42.34 12.88
C PRO A 14 -11.61 -42.56 13.55
N ALA A 15 -10.54 -42.50 12.73
CA ALA A 15 -9.17 -42.68 13.20
C ALA A 15 -8.90 -41.76 14.40
N SER A 16 -8.54 -42.35 15.53
CA SER A 16 -8.23 -41.62 16.77
C SER A 16 -7.09 -40.65 16.54
N LEU A 17 -7.13 -39.51 17.24
CA LEU A 17 -6.08 -38.47 17.13
C LEU A 17 -4.66 -39.06 17.23
N GLY A 18 -4.48 -40.08 18.08
CA GLY A 18 -3.20 -40.80 18.20
C GLY A 18 -2.73 -41.45 16.89
N GLN A 19 -3.63 -42.13 16.16
CA GLN A 19 -3.27 -42.73 14.87
C GLN A 19 -2.86 -41.70 13.83
N ARG A 20 -3.44 -40.50 13.85
CA ARG A 20 -3.05 -39.41 12.94
C ARG A 20 -1.66 -38.88 13.30
N PHE A 21 -1.30 -38.80 14.59
CA PHE A 21 0.04 -38.40 15.02
C PHE A 21 1.10 -39.44 14.64
N ASP A 22 0.81 -40.72 14.74
CA ASP A 22 1.73 -41.80 14.32
C ASP A 22 1.97 -41.80 12.82
N TYR A 23 0.93 -41.55 12.02
CA TYR A 23 1.06 -41.38 10.56
C TYR A 23 1.93 -40.16 10.20
N LEU A 24 1.72 -39.04 10.86
CA LEU A 24 2.54 -37.83 10.66
C LEU A 24 4.01 -38.05 11.05
N ARG A 25 4.22 -38.74 12.16
CA ARG A 25 5.57 -39.08 12.64
C ARG A 25 6.30 -40.01 11.66
N GLY A 26 5.61 -41.04 11.18
CA GLY A 26 6.18 -41.95 10.17
C GLY A 26 6.46 -41.29 8.83
N PHE A 27 5.59 -40.37 8.42
CA PHE A 27 5.78 -39.57 7.21
C PHE A 27 6.98 -38.64 7.32
N VAL A 28 7.10 -37.92 8.46
CA VAL A 28 8.22 -37.01 8.73
C VAL A 28 9.54 -37.80 8.80
N GLN A 29 9.58 -38.95 9.44
CA GLN A 29 10.79 -39.78 9.53
C GLN A 29 11.24 -40.35 8.18
N ARG A 30 10.30 -40.57 7.26
CA ARG A 30 10.63 -41.11 5.94
C ARG A 30 10.96 -40.04 4.90
N GLN A 31 10.48 -38.80 5.11
CA GLN A 31 10.68 -37.69 4.18
C GLN A 31 11.31 -36.46 4.84
N TYR A 32 12.12 -36.66 5.88
CA TYR A 32 12.80 -35.54 6.55
C TYR A 32 13.74 -34.75 5.62
N LEU A 33 14.33 -35.42 4.62
CA LEU A 33 15.30 -34.80 3.72
C LEU A 33 14.66 -33.70 2.84
N PRO A 34 13.54 -33.93 2.13
CA PRO A 34 12.90 -32.84 1.37
C PRO A 34 12.27 -31.78 2.28
N ILE A 35 11.81 -32.13 3.48
CA ILE A 35 11.28 -31.15 4.45
C ILE A 35 12.40 -30.22 4.94
N ILE A 36 13.55 -30.77 5.33
CA ILE A 36 14.71 -29.97 5.73
C ILE A 36 15.22 -29.13 4.56
N LEU A 37 15.30 -29.70 3.36
CA LEU A 37 15.70 -28.94 2.18
C LEU A 37 14.77 -27.77 1.89
N GLY A 38 13.47 -27.97 1.97
CA GLY A 38 12.46 -26.91 1.84
C GLY A 38 12.62 -25.84 2.91
N LEU A 39 12.82 -26.24 4.17
CA LEU A 39 13.04 -25.31 5.29
C LEU A 39 14.30 -24.47 5.12
N VAL A 40 15.41 -25.12 4.70
CA VAL A 40 16.70 -24.44 4.44
C VAL A 40 16.61 -23.44 3.28
N ILE A 41 15.69 -23.63 2.34
CA ILE A 41 15.47 -22.67 1.24
C ILE A 41 14.50 -21.56 1.67
N VAL A 42 13.37 -21.90 2.30
CA VAL A 42 12.30 -20.95 2.62
C VAL A 42 12.69 -20.03 3.77
N LEU A 43 13.37 -20.55 4.82
CA LEU A 43 13.76 -19.73 5.97
C LEU A 43 14.72 -18.57 5.58
N PRO A 44 15.80 -18.78 4.83
CA PRO A 44 16.66 -17.67 4.43
C PRO A 44 15.94 -16.66 3.53
N ILE A 45 15.08 -17.13 2.61
CA ILE A 45 14.30 -16.23 1.76
C ILE A 45 13.35 -15.39 2.60
N GLY A 46 12.66 -16.00 3.56
CA GLY A 46 11.79 -15.31 4.51
C GLY A 46 12.56 -14.31 5.40
N ALA A 47 13.70 -14.72 5.92
CA ALA A 47 14.57 -13.89 6.74
C ALA A 47 15.12 -12.69 5.96
N ILE A 48 15.59 -12.90 4.73
CA ILE A 48 16.06 -11.84 3.85
C ILE A 48 14.93 -10.85 3.56
N ASN A 49 13.71 -11.32 3.27
CA ASN A 49 12.56 -10.46 3.07
C ASN A 49 12.21 -9.63 4.32
N ALA A 50 12.18 -10.27 5.49
CA ALA A 50 11.85 -9.60 6.75
C ALA A 50 12.90 -8.54 7.14
N LEU A 51 14.19 -8.86 7.01
CA LEU A 51 15.31 -7.96 7.32
C LEU A 51 15.51 -6.85 6.28
N SER A 52 15.06 -7.09 5.04
CA SER A 52 15.18 -6.13 3.93
C SER A 52 13.96 -5.22 3.80
N SER A 53 12.97 -5.34 4.69
CA SER A 53 11.78 -4.47 4.68
C SER A 53 12.23 -3.01 4.88
N PRO A 54 12.02 -2.13 3.89
CA PRO A 54 12.44 -0.74 3.99
C PRO A 54 11.64 -0.02 5.08
N LYS A 55 12.32 0.80 5.85
CA LYS A 55 11.65 1.71 6.80
C LYS A 55 10.81 2.70 6.00
N THR A 56 9.57 2.86 6.38
CA THR A 56 8.65 3.83 5.79
C THR A 56 8.38 4.92 6.81
N TYR A 57 8.60 6.16 6.42
CA TYR A 57 8.34 7.35 7.22
C TYR A 57 7.09 8.03 6.69
N THR A 58 6.23 8.49 7.59
CA THR A 58 5.03 9.23 7.21
C THR A 58 5.15 10.66 7.70
N ALA A 59 5.11 11.60 6.78
CA ALA A 59 5.01 13.02 7.07
C ALA A 59 3.57 13.49 6.89
N SER A 60 3.12 14.35 7.80
CA SER A 60 1.74 14.86 7.80
C SER A 60 1.76 16.37 7.69
N SER A 61 0.95 16.91 6.79
CA SER A 61 0.64 18.33 6.69
C SER A 61 -0.86 18.52 6.89
N THR A 62 -1.25 19.68 7.45
CA THR A 62 -2.66 19.96 7.71
C THR A 62 -3.01 21.31 7.10
N MET A 63 -4.13 21.35 6.39
CA MET A 63 -4.66 22.59 5.83
C MET A 63 -6.13 22.77 6.21
N THR A 64 -6.57 24.02 6.33
CA THR A 64 -7.98 24.36 6.51
C THR A 64 -8.53 24.82 5.17
N ILE A 65 -9.67 24.25 4.76
CA ILE A 65 -10.38 24.69 3.57
C ILE A 65 -11.53 25.56 4.03
N GLU A 66 -11.55 26.81 3.60
CA GLU A 66 -12.68 27.69 3.85
C GLU A 66 -13.84 27.31 2.91
N SER A 67 -15.00 27.05 3.52
CA SER A 67 -16.23 26.92 2.75
C SER A 67 -16.54 28.27 2.11
N ARG A 68 -16.61 28.32 0.78
CA ARG A 68 -17.09 29.50 0.06
C ARG A 68 -18.53 29.75 0.49
N LYS A 69 -18.75 30.74 1.33
CA LYS A 69 -20.11 31.19 1.68
C LYS A 69 -20.82 31.62 0.38
N GLY A 70 -21.88 30.92 0.04
CA GLY A 70 -22.72 31.32 -1.08
C GLY A 70 -23.38 32.69 -0.76
N PRO A 71 -23.76 33.48 -1.79
CA PRO A 71 -24.42 34.77 -1.59
C PRO A 71 -25.80 34.70 -0.90
N LEU A 72 -26.28 33.48 -0.61
CA LEU A 72 -27.58 33.22 0.08
C LEU A 72 -27.40 32.69 1.52
N ASP A 73 -26.19 32.61 2.04
CA ASP A 73 -25.95 32.17 3.42
C ASP A 73 -26.34 33.30 4.39
N GLU A 74 -27.45 33.14 5.10
CA GLU A 74 -27.86 34.06 6.17
C GLU A 74 -26.78 34.11 7.27
N PRO A 75 -26.41 35.33 7.74
CA PRO A 75 -25.46 35.48 8.83
C PRO A 75 -26.02 34.83 10.09
N GLY A 76 -25.38 33.75 10.54
CA GLY A 76 -25.71 33.02 11.77
C GLY A 76 -26.16 31.57 11.59
N ARG A 77 -26.41 31.11 10.38
CA ARG A 77 -26.67 29.69 10.11
C ARG A 77 -25.39 29.01 9.70
N ALA A 78 -24.89 28.12 10.52
CA ALA A 78 -23.80 27.23 10.11
C ALA A 78 -24.29 26.42 8.88
N ALA A 79 -23.69 26.67 7.71
CA ALA A 79 -24.03 25.89 6.53
C ALA A 79 -23.85 24.41 6.86
N PRO A 80 -24.80 23.53 6.50
CA PRO A 80 -24.63 22.11 6.66
C PRO A 80 -23.31 21.73 5.96
N LEU A 81 -22.45 21.00 6.66
CA LEU A 81 -21.20 20.49 6.09
C LEU A 81 -21.54 19.70 4.82
N ASP A 82 -21.35 20.31 3.67
CA ASP A 82 -21.62 19.65 2.40
C ASP A 82 -20.56 18.57 2.17
N MET A 83 -20.95 17.35 2.52
CA MET A 83 -20.09 16.17 2.38
C MET A 83 -19.65 15.98 0.93
N ALA A 84 -20.52 16.26 -0.03
CA ALA A 84 -20.24 16.12 -1.45
C ALA A 84 -19.17 17.15 -1.90
N TRP A 85 -19.26 18.38 -1.43
CA TRP A 85 -18.26 19.40 -1.67
C TRP A 85 -16.91 19.00 -1.08
N PHE A 86 -16.91 18.43 0.13
CA PHE A 86 -15.68 17.99 0.80
C PHE A 86 -15.02 16.84 0.06
N GLU A 87 -15.78 15.83 -0.35
CA GLU A 87 -15.28 14.71 -1.15
C GLU A 87 -14.71 15.17 -2.50
N THR A 88 -15.35 16.12 -3.14
CA THR A 88 -14.85 16.73 -4.38
C THR A 88 -13.48 17.38 -4.17
N ASN A 89 -13.30 18.13 -3.08
CA ASN A 89 -12.00 18.75 -2.76
C ASN A 89 -10.92 17.72 -2.43
N LEU A 90 -11.26 16.62 -1.73
CA LEU A 90 -10.34 15.51 -1.51
C LEU A 90 -9.91 14.83 -2.82
N GLN A 91 -10.83 14.72 -3.77
CA GLN A 91 -10.54 14.15 -5.08
C GLN A 91 -9.67 15.09 -5.92
N ASN A 92 -9.91 16.40 -5.86
CA ASN A 92 -9.08 17.40 -6.52
C ASN A 92 -7.64 17.38 -6.02
N LEU A 93 -7.40 17.17 -4.72
CA LEU A 93 -6.07 16.98 -4.17
C LEU A 93 -5.29 15.81 -4.81
N ARG A 94 -5.99 14.78 -5.29
CA ARG A 94 -5.41 13.63 -5.98
C ARG A 94 -5.42 13.78 -7.51
N SER A 95 -5.79 14.94 -8.00
CA SER A 95 -5.79 15.19 -9.45
C SER A 95 -4.39 15.11 -10.03
N VAL A 96 -4.33 14.69 -11.31
CA VAL A 96 -3.05 14.61 -12.04
C VAL A 96 -2.36 15.98 -12.12
N ASN A 97 -3.14 17.06 -12.14
CA ASN A 97 -2.61 18.43 -12.19
C ASN A 97 -1.84 18.77 -10.92
N VAL A 98 -2.46 18.55 -9.74
CA VAL A 98 -1.83 18.82 -8.44
C VAL A 98 -0.61 17.92 -8.24
N LEU A 99 -0.74 16.63 -8.51
CA LEU A 99 0.37 15.68 -8.38
C LEU A 99 1.51 15.99 -9.36
N GLY A 100 1.17 16.34 -10.60
CA GLY A 100 2.13 16.74 -11.63
C GLY A 100 2.89 18.01 -11.26
N TYR A 101 2.21 18.98 -10.64
CA TYR A 101 2.85 20.19 -10.10
C TYR A 101 3.91 19.85 -9.07
N VAL A 102 3.57 18.99 -8.08
CA VAL A 102 4.51 18.56 -7.02
C VAL A 102 5.71 17.83 -7.62
N VAL A 103 5.48 16.89 -8.55
CA VAL A 103 6.55 16.15 -9.23
C VAL A 103 7.49 17.09 -9.98
N LYS A 104 6.96 18.10 -10.64
CA LYS A 104 7.74 19.08 -11.38
C LYS A 104 8.52 20.02 -10.44
N GLN A 105 7.86 20.52 -9.39
CA GLN A 105 8.46 21.47 -8.44
C GLN A 105 9.63 20.87 -7.66
N LEU A 106 9.46 19.62 -7.23
CA LEU A 106 10.48 18.87 -6.51
C LEU A 106 11.43 18.07 -7.42
N ASN A 107 11.25 18.18 -8.76
CA ASN A 107 12.05 17.47 -9.77
C ASN A 107 12.15 15.95 -9.54
N LEU A 108 11.06 15.32 -9.04
CA LEU A 108 11.04 13.92 -8.65
C LEU A 108 11.24 12.96 -9.84
N ALA A 109 10.91 13.40 -11.06
CA ALA A 109 11.12 12.62 -12.27
C ALA A 109 12.62 12.35 -12.58
N ASN A 110 13.51 13.17 -12.05
CA ASN A 110 14.96 13.05 -12.23
C ASN A 110 15.67 12.52 -10.98
N ASP A 111 14.94 12.22 -9.92
CA ASP A 111 15.48 11.61 -8.70
C ASP A 111 15.50 10.07 -8.84
N PRO A 112 16.68 9.45 -9.00
CA PRO A 112 16.80 8.02 -9.17
C PRO A 112 16.46 7.25 -7.88
N GLU A 113 16.59 7.88 -6.71
CA GLU A 113 16.27 7.27 -5.43
C GLU A 113 14.77 7.20 -5.22
N PHE A 114 14.06 8.27 -5.58
CA PHE A 114 12.60 8.32 -5.54
C PHE A 114 11.96 7.35 -6.55
N LEU A 115 12.48 7.28 -7.77
CA LEU A 115 11.98 6.40 -8.83
C LEU A 115 12.28 4.92 -8.60
N ARG A 116 13.15 4.58 -7.65
CA ARG A 116 13.36 3.19 -7.21
C ARG A 116 12.09 2.71 -6.55
N SER A 117 11.28 2.02 -7.34
CA SER A 117 10.10 1.31 -6.85
C SER A 117 10.47 0.34 -5.73
N ASP A 118 9.58 0.21 -4.74
CA ASP A 118 9.69 -0.69 -3.58
C ASP A 118 9.58 -2.17 -3.95
N LYS A 119 10.38 -2.56 -4.93
CA LYS A 119 10.51 -3.95 -5.32
C LYS A 119 11.46 -4.60 -4.34
N GLY A 120 11.00 -5.69 -3.75
CA GLY A 120 11.76 -6.45 -2.77
C GLY A 120 13.14 -6.91 -3.27
N PRO A 121 13.96 -7.53 -2.41
CA PRO A 121 15.33 -7.95 -2.76
C PRO A 121 15.41 -8.88 -3.96
N LEU A 122 14.35 -9.68 -4.20
CA LEU A 122 14.22 -10.52 -5.39
C LEU A 122 14.11 -9.71 -6.68
N ASP A 123 13.42 -8.59 -6.65
CA ASP A 123 13.24 -7.72 -7.81
C ASP A 123 14.53 -6.92 -8.12
N ARG A 124 15.35 -6.64 -7.08
CA ARG A 124 16.71 -6.11 -7.27
C ARG A 124 17.64 -7.07 -8.02
N LEU A 125 17.49 -8.37 -7.76
CA LEU A 125 18.23 -9.41 -8.49
C LEU A 125 17.72 -9.56 -9.91
N LEU A 126 16.41 -9.56 -10.12
CA LEU A 126 15.79 -9.68 -11.44
C LEU A 126 15.97 -8.43 -12.29
N SER A 127 15.94 -7.23 -11.70
CA SER A 127 16.17 -5.97 -12.41
C SER A 127 17.61 -5.80 -12.88
N ARG A 128 18.55 -6.52 -12.27
CA ARG A 128 19.96 -6.56 -12.75
C ARG A 128 20.10 -7.32 -14.07
N TRP A 129 19.16 -8.21 -14.36
CA TRP A 129 19.10 -8.97 -15.61
C TRP A 129 18.17 -8.32 -16.65
N SER A 130 17.22 -7.50 -16.22
CA SER A 130 16.45 -6.66 -17.11
C SER A 130 17.29 -5.44 -17.43
N PHE A 131 17.85 -5.36 -18.64
CA PHE A 131 18.43 -4.13 -19.16
C PHE A 131 17.34 -3.05 -19.05
N ALA A 132 17.47 -2.15 -18.08
CA ALA A 132 16.58 -1.03 -17.90
C ALA A 132 16.73 -0.15 -19.14
N ALA A 133 15.83 -0.34 -20.11
CA ALA A 133 15.66 0.61 -21.19
C ALA A 133 15.47 1.99 -20.55
N ALA A 134 16.28 2.96 -20.96
CA ALA A 134 16.21 4.32 -20.46
C ALA A 134 14.76 4.81 -20.69
N LYS A 135 13.99 4.92 -19.61
CA LYS A 135 12.60 5.42 -19.68
C LYS A 135 12.63 6.83 -20.24
N SER A 136 11.73 7.11 -21.17
CA SER A 136 11.58 8.47 -21.68
C SER A 136 11.27 9.45 -20.54
N GLU A 137 11.53 10.73 -20.71
CA GLU A 137 11.23 11.74 -19.70
C GLU A 137 9.74 11.71 -19.30
N ALA A 138 8.86 11.52 -20.29
CA ALA A 138 7.43 11.38 -20.04
C ALA A 138 7.09 10.14 -19.18
N GLU A 139 7.76 9.01 -19.43
CA GLU A 139 7.55 7.80 -18.62
C GLU A 139 8.06 7.97 -17.18
N ARG A 140 9.18 8.65 -16.99
CA ARG A 140 9.70 8.98 -15.64
C ARG A 140 8.75 9.89 -14.88
N THR A 141 8.22 10.91 -15.54
CA THR A 141 7.23 11.82 -14.96
C THR A 141 5.94 11.09 -14.57
N ASN A 142 5.40 10.26 -15.45
CA ASN A 142 4.20 9.47 -15.16
C ASN A 142 4.44 8.48 -14.01
N LEU A 143 5.61 7.85 -13.96
CA LEU A 143 5.98 6.98 -12.85
C LEU A 143 6.09 7.76 -11.52
N ALA A 144 6.72 8.93 -11.54
CA ALA A 144 6.82 9.78 -10.36
C ALA A 144 5.44 10.22 -9.86
N VAL A 145 4.53 10.62 -10.76
CA VAL A 145 3.13 10.96 -10.41
C VAL A 145 2.42 9.76 -9.79
N ALA A 146 2.58 8.57 -10.36
CA ALA A 146 1.97 7.35 -9.81
C ALA A 146 2.53 7.00 -8.42
N LEU A 147 3.83 7.18 -8.19
CA LEU A 147 4.46 6.94 -6.88
C LEU A 147 3.96 7.93 -5.83
N VAL A 148 3.86 9.22 -6.17
CA VAL A 148 3.27 10.23 -5.28
C VAL A 148 1.82 9.90 -4.98
N ALA A 149 1.01 9.57 -6.00
CA ALA A 149 -0.39 9.20 -5.84
C ALA A 149 -0.61 8.00 -4.90
N ASN A 150 0.28 7.01 -4.97
CA ASN A 150 0.22 5.81 -4.10
C ASN A 150 0.69 6.09 -2.66
N GLY A 151 1.62 7.03 -2.48
CA GLY A 151 2.15 7.41 -1.17
C GLY A 151 1.25 8.38 -0.41
N ILE A 152 0.34 9.08 -1.10
CA ILE A 152 -0.49 10.13 -0.51
C ILE A 152 -1.79 9.58 0.04
N ARG A 153 -2.14 10.06 1.24
CA ARG A 153 -3.45 9.86 1.86
C ARG A 153 -3.97 11.21 2.34
N ALA A 154 -5.11 11.63 1.85
CA ALA A 154 -5.81 12.81 2.31
C ALA A 154 -7.06 12.39 3.05
N GLN A 155 -7.24 12.91 4.25
CA GLN A 155 -8.40 12.59 5.09
C GLN A 155 -8.84 13.79 5.92
N ARG A 156 -10.13 13.85 6.19
CA ARG A 156 -10.73 14.87 7.03
C ARG A 156 -10.40 14.63 8.50
N ILE A 157 -10.16 15.70 9.25
CA ILE A 157 -9.96 15.64 10.69
C ILE A 157 -11.32 15.88 11.37
N GLY A 158 -11.92 14.81 11.88
CA GLY A 158 -13.21 14.89 12.60
C GLY A 158 -14.32 15.49 11.74
N GLN A 159 -15.11 16.40 12.34
CA GLN A 159 -16.18 17.14 11.65
C GLN A 159 -15.76 18.59 11.32
N SER A 160 -14.46 18.85 11.21
CA SER A 160 -13.92 20.17 10.89
C SER A 160 -13.71 20.35 9.37
N TYR A 161 -13.40 21.57 8.95
CA TYR A 161 -12.97 21.89 7.59
C TYR A 161 -11.45 21.67 7.39
N MET A 162 -10.84 20.87 8.25
CA MET A 162 -9.41 20.57 8.20
C MET A 162 -9.16 19.27 7.45
N ILE A 163 -8.23 19.30 6.52
CA ILE A 163 -7.72 18.14 5.82
C ILE A 163 -6.29 17.85 6.31
N ARG A 164 -6.05 16.59 6.64
CA ARG A 164 -4.72 16.08 6.86
C ARG A 164 -4.26 15.40 5.59
N ILE A 165 -3.06 15.74 5.15
CA ILE A 165 -2.38 15.13 4.01
C ILE A 165 -1.20 14.38 4.58
N ASP A 166 -1.23 13.05 4.48
CA ASP A 166 -0.16 12.17 4.89
C ASP A 166 0.56 11.66 3.65
N PHE A 167 1.87 11.76 3.63
CA PHE A 167 2.70 11.13 2.60
C PHE A 167 3.65 10.13 3.25
N SER A 168 3.67 8.91 2.70
CA SER A 168 4.53 7.84 3.18
C SER A 168 5.64 7.57 2.17
N GLY A 169 6.88 7.72 2.60
CA GLY A 169 8.08 7.52 1.79
C GLY A 169 9.25 6.93 2.59
N ARG A 170 10.35 6.67 1.92
CA ARG A 170 11.58 6.12 2.55
C ARG A 170 12.44 7.18 3.19
N ASP A 171 12.51 8.34 2.56
CA ASP A 171 13.25 9.49 3.05
C ASP A 171 12.32 10.41 3.82
N PRO A 172 12.57 10.66 5.13
CA PRO A 172 11.73 11.52 5.94
C PRO A 172 11.78 13.00 5.49
N GLU A 173 12.92 13.46 4.97
CA GLU A 173 13.04 14.85 4.48
C GLU A 173 12.22 15.04 3.20
N LEU A 174 12.34 14.11 2.26
CA LEU A 174 11.57 14.13 1.02
C LEU A 174 10.08 13.97 1.28
N ALA A 175 9.70 13.08 2.21
CA ALA A 175 8.31 12.90 2.61
C ALA A 175 7.71 14.20 3.16
N THR A 176 8.48 14.93 3.98
CA THR A 176 8.05 16.23 4.52
C THR A 176 7.92 17.29 3.42
N LYS A 177 8.87 17.34 2.48
CA LYS A 177 8.81 18.27 1.35
C LYS A 177 7.59 17.98 0.46
N ILE A 178 7.32 16.70 0.15
CA ILE A 178 6.17 16.32 -0.65
C ILE A 178 4.85 16.67 0.05
N ALA A 179 4.72 16.36 1.36
CA ALA A 179 3.50 16.68 2.11
C ALA A 179 3.22 18.19 2.17
N ASN A 180 4.25 19.03 2.32
CA ASN A 180 4.11 20.47 2.32
C ASN A 180 3.83 21.02 0.92
N GLU A 181 4.53 20.51 -0.10
CA GLU A 181 4.34 20.97 -1.47
C GLU A 181 2.96 20.60 -2.03
N MET A 182 2.35 19.55 -1.51
CA MET A 182 0.96 19.22 -1.84
C MET A 182 -0.04 20.30 -1.42
N VAL A 183 0.19 20.93 -0.27
CA VAL A 183 -0.63 22.07 0.17
C VAL A 183 -0.45 23.25 -0.77
N ASN A 184 0.81 23.57 -1.13
CA ASN A 184 1.12 24.65 -2.05
C ASN A 184 0.53 24.40 -3.45
N ALA A 185 0.65 23.17 -3.94
CA ALA A 185 0.12 22.76 -5.23
C ALA A 185 -1.42 22.90 -5.28
N TYR A 186 -2.10 22.49 -4.21
CA TYR A 186 -3.54 22.65 -4.11
C TYR A 186 -3.97 24.11 -4.09
N ILE A 187 -3.26 24.96 -3.35
CA ILE A 187 -3.54 26.40 -3.32
C ILE A 187 -3.30 27.02 -4.71
N ALA A 188 -2.24 26.62 -5.40
CA ALA A 188 -1.95 27.11 -6.76
C ALA A 188 -3.03 26.67 -7.76
N ASP A 189 -3.53 25.43 -7.65
CA ASP A 189 -4.60 24.91 -8.52
C ASP A 189 -5.94 25.62 -8.29
N GLN A 190 -6.22 26.07 -7.05
CA GLN A 190 -7.42 26.85 -6.73
C GLN A 190 -7.38 28.30 -7.23
N MET A 191 -6.20 28.82 -7.54
CA MET A 191 -6.01 30.20 -7.99
C MET A 191 -6.01 30.35 -9.52
N ASN A 192 -5.89 29.25 -10.27
CA ASN A 192 -5.91 29.20 -11.73
C ASN A 192 -7.30 28.86 -12.27
#